data_3e2ff91c15b28304557d6a8383181802
#
_entry.id   3e2ff91c15b28304557d6a8383181802
#
_cell.length_a   1.000
_cell.length_b   1.000
_cell.length_c   1.000
_cell.angle_alpha   90.00
_cell.angle_beta   90.00
_cell.angle_gamma   90.00
#
_symmetry.space_group_name_H-M   'P 1'
#
loop_
_entity.id
_entity.type
_entity.pdbx_description
1 polymer ?
#
loop_
_entity_poly.entity_id
_entity_poly.type
_entity_poly.pdbx_seq_one_letter_code
_entity_poly.pdbx_strand_id
1 'polypeptide(L)'
;PKGDIMELKRSSGVLLHITSLPANEGIGTLGKPAFEFVNWLKAAGQKYWQVLPIHPTGYADSPYQSPSAFAGNPLLIDLWELVELGLLAPDDIKGREYGEDPSTVDYEKVIAQKKELLRKAFFSFKEDVSYLAFIQEQSWWLEDYALFMAIKQHNELRSWMTWDKELRFRKPEVLAAFKEEHIEDIKFHRFVQYMFFTQWNKLKAYANKNGISIIGDIPIYAAMDSADVWVNPKLFTIDISLRPTLVAGVPPDYFSPTGQLWGNPLYDWDAMERDGYNWWLSRIDHAMKLYDMVRIDHFRAFDTYYAIPADATTAEYGEWKKGPGMKLFDTVREKLGDVNIIAEDLGDIFDSVKKLLSDTGFPGMRVLQFGFNSEGKDSIHLCHNYVNNCVAYTGTHDNDTIMGWLKSADAKAAKMAKSYINANFLEHKNVSFIRSVYASPAALAIIPMQDILGIDGRGRMNVPSTVGGNWTWRMKKPANKKSARLMNKLATAYLRKPSVTANAKDK
;
A
#
# COMPACT_ATOMS: atom_id res chain seq x y z
N PRO A 1 24.32 -20.97 8.94
CA PRO A 1 24.24 -19.88 9.88
C PRO A 1 22.89 -19.22 9.70
N LYS A 2 22.09 -19.13 10.79
CA LYS A 2 20.86 -18.31 10.78
C LYS A 2 21.35 -16.89 10.58
N GLY A 3 21.02 -16.26 9.45
CA GLY A 3 21.22 -14.82 9.27
C GLY A 3 20.53 -14.08 10.42
N ASP A 4 21.05 -12.94 10.79
CA ASP A 4 20.46 -12.11 11.83
C ASP A 4 19.06 -11.69 11.38
N ILE A 5 18.03 -12.38 11.94
CA ILE A 5 16.63 -12.02 11.72
C ILE A 5 16.48 -10.58 12.20
N MET A 6 15.91 -9.70 11.36
CA MET A 6 15.64 -8.32 11.74
C MET A 6 14.85 -8.28 13.07
N GLU A 7 15.50 -7.88 14.13
CA GLU A 7 14.84 -7.69 15.42
C GLU A 7 14.08 -6.35 15.41
N LEU A 8 12.75 -6.41 15.32
CA LEU A 8 11.92 -5.22 15.48
C LEU A 8 12.12 -4.63 16.87
N LYS A 9 12.64 -3.42 16.94
CA LYS A 9 12.75 -2.69 18.21
C LYS A 9 11.39 -2.15 18.63
N ARG A 10 11.12 -2.17 19.96
CA ARG A 10 9.89 -1.63 20.54
C ARG A 10 9.68 -0.17 20.10
N SER A 11 8.63 0.08 19.34
CA SER A 11 8.37 1.38 18.70
C SER A 11 6.89 1.53 18.31
N SER A 12 6.55 2.69 17.79
CA SER A 12 5.21 2.98 17.28
C SER A 12 5.24 3.79 15.99
N GLY A 13 4.13 3.78 15.28
CA GLY A 13 3.93 4.52 14.06
C GLY A 13 2.45 4.80 13.78
N VAL A 14 2.20 5.45 12.66
CA VAL A 14 0.87 5.85 12.22
C VAL A 14 0.61 5.35 10.81
N LEU A 15 -0.57 4.77 10.60
CA LEU A 15 -1.09 4.43 9.28
C LEU A 15 -1.88 5.63 8.73
N LEU A 16 -1.39 6.22 7.66
CA LEU A 16 -2.09 7.26 6.91
C LEU A 16 -1.62 7.24 5.46
N HIS A 17 -2.52 6.94 4.52
CA HIS A 17 -2.17 6.99 3.11
C HIS A 17 -1.94 8.43 2.64
N ILE A 18 -1.08 8.61 1.64
CA ILE A 18 -0.73 9.93 1.09
C ILE A 18 -1.99 10.67 0.60
N THR A 19 -2.92 9.96 -0.08
CA THR A 19 -4.19 10.55 -0.56
C THR A 19 -5.01 11.21 0.52
N SER A 20 -4.86 10.78 1.78
CA SER A 20 -5.60 11.29 2.93
C SER A 20 -4.98 12.55 3.58
N LEU A 21 -3.87 13.05 3.07
CA LEU A 21 -3.28 14.31 3.52
C LEU A 21 -4.11 15.52 3.06
N PRO A 22 -4.15 16.62 3.85
CA PRO A 22 -4.99 17.80 3.56
C PRO A 22 -4.34 18.76 2.57
N ALA A 23 -4.19 18.36 1.31
CA ALA A 23 -3.71 19.22 0.25
C ALA A 23 -4.85 19.97 -0.46
N ASN A 24 -4.55 21.10 -1.10
CA ASN A 24 -5.54 21.92 -1.82
C ASN A 24 -5.88 21.39 -3.23
N GLU A 25 -5.27 20.30 -3.64
CA GLU A 25 -5.43 19.67 -4.96
C GLU A 25 -6.50 18.56 -4.97
N GLY A 26 -7.43 18.58 -4.00
CA GLY A 26 -8.51 17.58 -3.89
C GLY A 26 -8.08 16.20 -3.44
N ILE A 27 -6.77 15.96 -3.35
CA ILE A 27 -6.12 14.71 -2.92
C ILE A 27 -4.83 15.05 -2.19
N GLY A 28 -4.40 14.21 -1.25
CA GLY A 28 -3.08 14.35 -0.63
C GLY A 28 -1.95 14.14 -1.63
N THR A 29 -0.87 14.90 -1.48
CA THR A 29 0.27 14.94 -2.40
C THR A 29 1.61 14.76 -1.68
N LEU A 30 2.67 14.56 -2.45
CA LEU A 30 4.05 14.40 -1.96
C LEU A 30 4.72 15.75 -1.57
N GLY A 31 3.97 16.85 -1.62
CA GLY A 31 4.45 18.18 -1.30
C GLY A 31 4.30 18.56 0.18
N LYS A 32 4.13 19.86 0.41
CA LYS A 32 4.12 20.48 1.74
C LYS A 32 3.29 19.73 2.80
N PRO A 33 2.05 19.24 2.54
CA PRO A 33 1.28 18.52 3.56
C PRO A 33 1.96 17.23 4.04
N ALA A 34 2.70 16.54 3.17
CA ALA A 34 3.44 15.34 3.53
C ALA A 34 4.66 15.67 4.44
N PHE A 35 5.39 16.74 4.15
CA PHE A 35 6.48 17.22 5.00
C PHE A 35 5.98 17.69 6.36
N GLU A 36 4.85 18.38 6.41
CA GLU A 36 4.19 18.76 7.67
C GLU A 36 3.77 17.56 8.50
N PHE A 37 3.29 16.50 7.84
CA PHE A 37 2.94 15.26 8.53
C PHE A 37 4.18 14.53 9.10
N VAL A 38 5.31 14.52 8.41
CA VAL A 38 6.58 14.03 8.96
C VAL A 38 6.97 14.81 10.22
N ASN A 39 6.83 16.13 10.22
CA ASN A 39 7.10 16.97 11.39
C ASN A 39 6.15 16.66 12.56
N TRP A 40 4.88 16.41 12.25
CA TRP A 40 3.89 15.97 13.24
C TRP A 40 4.25 14.61 13.83
N LEU A 41 4.64 13.62 13.00
CA LEU A 41 5.08 12.29 13.47
C LEU A 41 6.27 12.39 14.43
N LYS A 42 7.25 13.22 14.10
CA LYS A 42 8.40 13.50 14.98
C LYS A 42 7.95 14.10 16.30
N ALA A 43 7.09 15.11 16.28
CA ALA A 43 6.53 15.73 17.48
C ALA A 43 5.67 14.77 18.30
N ALA A 44 5.00 13.83 17.64
CA ALA A 44 4.19 12.77 18.25
C ALA A 44 5.03 11.60 18.80
N GLY A 45 6.36 11.64 18.69
CA GLY A 45 7.26 10.58 19.17
C GLY A 45 7.14 9.27 18.41
N GLN A 46 6.73 9.31 17.15
CA GLN A 46 6.56 8.14 16.30
C GLN A 46 7.86 7.82 15.57
N LYS A 47 8.06 6.53 15.25
CA LYS A 47 9.18 6.04 14.46
C LYS A 47 8.79 5.73 13.01
N TYR A 48 7.54 5.31 12.79
CA TYR A 48 7.10 4.82 11.51
C TYR A 48 5.89 5.59 10.95
N TRP A 49 5.91 5.77 9.64
CA TRP A 49 4.78 6.16 8.82
C TRP A 49 4.42 5.02 7.88
N GLN A 50 3.28 4.37 8.09
CA GLN A 50 2.78 3.35 7.16
C GLN A 50 1.85 3.99 6.14
N VAL A 51 2.10 3.69 4.87
CA VAL A 51 1.26 4.08 3.72
C VAL A 51 0.66 2.84 3.07
N LEU A 52 -0.40 3.03 2.29
CA LEU A 52 -0.95 2.02 1.39
C LEU A 52 -0.12 2.01 0.09
N PRO A 53 -0.38 1.09 -0.88
CA PRO A 53 0.39 1.07 -2.12
C PRO A 53 0.37 2.43 -2.82
N ILE A 54 1.55 2.96 -3.15
CA ILE A 54 1.72 4.27 -3.82
C ILE A 54 1.75 4.15 -5.34
N HIS A 55 1.36 3.00 -5.87
CA HIS A 55 1.25 2.73 -7.29
C HIS A 55 0.00 3.42 -7.90
N PRO A 56 -0.06 3.59 -9.24
CA PRO A 56 -1.25 4.11 -9.88
C PRO A 56 -2.50 3.33 -9.47
N THR A 57 -3.59 4.02 -9.22
CA THR A 57 -4.87 3.37 -8.91
C THR A 57 -5.50 2.78 -10.17
N GLY A 58 -6.15 1.64 -10.01
CA GLY A 58 -6.86 0.95 -11.09
C GLY A 58 -8.36 0.96 -10.92
N TYR A 59 -8.99 -0.21 -11.06
CA TYR A 59 -10.43 -0.36 -10.94
C TYR A 59 -10.95 0.15 -9.59
N ALA A 60 -12.02 0.96 -9.64
CA ALA A 60 -12.68 1.56 -8.49
C ALA A 60 -11.72 2.36 -7.57
N ASP A 61 -10.71 3.01 -8.15
CA ASP A 61 -9.71 3.83 -7.46
C ASP A 61 -8.87 3.08 -6.42
N SER A 62 -8.91 1.75 -6.46
CA SER A 62 -8.19 0.91 -5.50
C SER A 62 -6.67 0.97 -5.73
N PRO A 63 -5.87 1.25 -4.70
CA PRO A 63 -4.42 1.17 -4.79
C PRO A 63 -3.90 -0.28 -4.89
N TYR A 64 -4.75 -1.28 -4.62
CA TYR A 64 -4.40 -2.71 -4.73
C TYR A 64 -4.66 -3.30 -6.12
N GLN A 65 -5.30 -2.54 -7.02
CA GLN A 65 -5.55 -2.93 -8.41
C GLN A 65 -4.80 -1.97 -9.36
N SER A 66 -3.47 -2.05 -9.36
CA SER A 66 -2.62 -1.12 -10.10
C SER A 66 -2.29 -1.61 -11.51
N PRO A 67 -2.23 -0.72 -12.49
CA PRO A 67 -1.70 -1.03 -13.83
C PRO A 67 -0.19 -1.30 -13.84
N SER A 68 0.51 -1.18 -12.73
CA SER A 68 1.92 -1.52 -12.59
C SER A 68 2.30 -1.81 -11.14
N ALA A 69 3.15 -2.83 -10.95
CA ALA A 69 3.76 -3.15 -9.67
C ALA A 69 4.98 -2.26 -9.33
N PHE A 70 5.40 -1.38 -10.24
CA PHE A 70 6.64 -0.58 -10.14
C PHE A 70 6.42 0.92 -10.26
N ALA A 71 5.44 1.36 -11.04
CA ALA A 71 5.18 2.77 -11.29
C ALA A 71 4.61 3.49 -10.06
N GLY A 72 4.91 4.78 -9.93
CA GLY A 72 4.31 5.66 -8.93
C GLY A 72 3.00 6.28 -9.39
N ASN A 73 2.11 6.58 -8.46
CA ASN A 73 0.79 7.14 -8.73
C ASN A 73 0.89 8.62 -9.16
N PRO A 74 0.52 8.97 -10.40
CA PRO A 74 0.57 10.35 -10.88
C PRO A 74 -0.26 11.33 -10.04
N LEU A 75 -1.33 10.84 -9.38
CA LEU A 75 -2.21 11.68 -8.58
C LEU A 75 -1.53 12.21 -7.31
N LEU A 76 -0.45 11.58 -6.87
CA LEU A 76 0.31 11.99 -5.69
C LEU A 76 1.35 13.08 -5.99
N ILE A 77 1.63 13.36 -7.26
CA ILE A 77 2.55 14.44 -7.65
C ILE A 77 1.97 15.77 -7.17
N ASP A 78 2.77 16.52 -6.42
CA ASP A 78 2.43 17.87 -5.97
C ASP A 78 2.63 18.89 -7.10
N LEU A 79 1.58 19.61 -7.44
CA LEU A 79 1.61 20.57 -8.54
C LEU A 79 2.36 21.85 -8.19
N TRP A 80 2.38 22.24 -6.90
CA TRP A 80 3.13 23.42 -6.46
C TRP A 80 4.63 23.20 -6.56
N GLU A 81 5.13 21.97 -6.38
CA GLU A 81 6.53 21.68 -6.68
C GLU A 81 6.85 21.83 -8.17
N LEU A 82 5.89 21.55 -9.07
CA LEU A 82 6.05 21.83 -10.50
C LEU A 82 6.07 23.33 -10.81
N VAL A 83 5.37 24.14 -10.02
CA VAL A 83 5.49 25.62 -10.11
C VAL A 83 6.89 26.06 -9.65
N GLU A 84 7.40 25.53 -8.56
CA GLU A 84 8.75 25.84 -8.09
C GLU A 84 9.83 25.46 -9.12
N LEU A 85 9.61 24.43 -9.92
CA LEU A 85 10.47 24.03 -11.03
C LEU A 85 10.27 24.86 -12.32
N GLY A 86 9.31 25.81 -12.32
CA GLY A 86 8.98 26.63 -13.49
C GLY A 86 8.24 25.89 -14.62
N LEU A 87 7.70 24.70 -14.33
CA LEU A 87 6.97 23.86 -15.29
C LEU A 87 5.48 24.24 -15.38
N LEU A 88 4.95 24.89 -14.35
CA LEU A 88 3.60 25.47 -14.28
C LEU A 88 3.66 26.90 -13.74
N ALA A 89 2.64 27.70 -14.04
CA ALA A 89 2.43 28.99 -13.40
C ALA A 89 1.47 28.82 -12.19
N PRO A 90 1.57 29.67 -11.14
CA PRO A 90 0.63 29.63 -10.01
C PRO A 90 -0.84 29.74 -10.44
N ASP A 91 -1.12 30.50 -11.50
CA ASP A 91 -2.47 30.71 -12.01
C ASP A 91 -3.03 29.48 -12.74
N ASP A 92 -2.19 28.55 -13.13
CA ASP A 92 -2.63 27.27 -13.68
C ASP A 92 -3.34 26.39 -12.63
N ILE A 93 -3.00 26.57 -11.36
CA ILE A 93 -3.50 25.76 -10.24
C ILE A 93 -4.61 26.48 -9.48
N LYS A 94 -4.50 27.78 -9.32
CA LYS A 94 -5.47 28.59 -8.57
C LYS A 94 -6.85 28.58 -9.22
N GLY A 95 -7.89 28.46 -8.38
CA GLY A 95 -9.29 28.53 -8.83
C GLY A 95 -9.82 27.27 -9.50
N ARG A 96 -9.02 26.18 -9.54
CA ARG A 96 -9.50 24.87 -10.04
C ARG A 96 -10.37 24.16 -9.02
N GLU A 97 -11.36 23.45 -9.50
CA GLU A 97 -12.27 22.65 -8.68
C GLU A 97 -11.85 21.19 -8.69
N TYR A 98 -11.54 20.65 -7.50
CA TYR A 98 -11.13 19.27 -7.29
C TYR A 98 -12.15 18.43 -6.51
N GLY A 99 -13.33 18.97 -6.22
CA GLY A 99 -14.39 18.36 -5.42
C GLY A 99 -15.00 19.33 -4.43
N GLU A 100 -16.20 19.04 -3.95
CA GLU A 100 -16.97 19.93 -3.06
C GLU A 100 -16.64 19.70 -1.58
N ASP A 101 -16.46 18.43 -1.18
CA ASP A 101 -16.17 18.06 0.22
C ASP A 101 -14.65 17.89 0.43
N PRO A 102 -14.00 18.76 1.24
CA PRO A 102 -12.58 18.63 1.54
C PRO A 102 -12.22 17.39 2.36
N SER A 103 -13.19 16.61 2.84
CA SER A 103 -12.96 15.37 3.57
C SER A 103 -12.94 14.12 2.69
N THR A 104 -13.21 14.26 1.41
CA THR A 104 -13.23 13.15 0.45
C THR A 104 -12.48 13.52 -0.81
N VAL A 105 -11.93 12.49 -1.47
CA VAL A 105 -11.34 12.62 -2.80
C VAL A 105 -12.44 12.40 -3.83
N ASP A 106 -12.64 13.37 -4.72
CA ASP A 106 -13.41 13.23 -5.95
C ASP A 106 -12.43 12.80 -7.06
N TYR A 107 -12.26 11.50 -7.24
CA TYR A 107 -11.26 10.96 -8.16
C TYR A 107 -11.49 11.40 -9.60
N GLU A 108 -12.75 11.51 -10.05
CA GLU A 108 -13.07 11.93 -11.40
C GLU A 108 -12.53 13.34 -11.67
N LYS A 109 -12.83 14.30 -10.80
CA LYS A 109 -12.34 15.69 -10.91
C LYS A 109 -10.84 15.79 -10.76
N VAL A 110 -10.26 15.08 -9.77
CA VAL A 110 -8.81 15.09 -9.52
C VAL A 110 -8.05 14.54 -10.73
N ILE A 111 -8.48 13.42 -11.29
CA ILE A 111 -7.85 12.80 -12.46
C ILE A 111 -7.88 13.75 -13.67
N ALA A 112 -9.05 14.35 -13.95
CA ALA A 112 -9.20 15.28 -15.06
C ALA A 112 -8.26 16.49 -14.94
N GLN A 113 -8.24 17.14 -13.77
CA GLN A 113 -7.40 18.32 -13.53
C GLN A 113 -5.90 17.97 -13.55
N LYS A 114 -5.49 16.90 -12.86
CA LYS A 114 -4.08 16.53 -12.82
C LYS A 114 -3.56 16.06 -14.17
N LYS A 115 -4.35 15.35 -14.95
CA LYS A 115 -3.96 14.93 -16.30
C LYS A 115 -3.66 16.13 -17.19
N GLU A 116 -4.50 17.13 -17.19
CA GLU A 116 -4.31 18.36 -17.96
C GLU A 116 -3.05 19.11 -17.53
N LEU A 117 -2.87 19.31 -16.20
CA LEU A 117 -1.73 20.06 -15.66
C LEU A 117 -0.40 19.33 -15.82
N LEU A 118 -0.37 18.02 -15.63
CA LEU A 118 0.84 17.22 -15.90
C LEU A 118 1.23 17.26 -17.38
N ARG A 119 0.25 17.24 -18.30
CA ARG A 119 0.51 17.39 -19.73
C ARG A 119 1.05 18.79 -20.05
N LYS A 120 0.52 19.84 -19.44
CA LYS A 120 1.05 21.21 -19.58
C LYS A 120 2.48 21.32 -19.05
N ALA A 121 2.76 20.75 -17.88
CA ALA A 121 4.10 20.70 -17.28
C ALA A 121 5.09 19.98 -18.19
N PHE A 122 4.68 18.87 -18.80
CA PHE A 122 5.50 18.11 -19.76
C PHE A 122 5.94 18.96 -20.96
N PHE A 123 5.06 19.77 -21.52
CA PHE A 123 5.43 20.65 -22.65
C PHE A 123 6.44 21.74 -22.26
N SER A 124 6.49 22.12 -20.99
CA SER A 124 7.48 23.06 -20.45
C SER A 124 8.79 22.40 -20.03
N PHE A 125 8.78 21.09 -19.87
CA PHE A 125 9.92 20.32 -19.37
C PHE A 125 11.03 20.19 -20.42
N LYS A 126 12.27 20.34 -19.99
CA LYS A 126 13.47 20.08 -20.78
C LYS A 126 14.25 18.93 -20.16
N GLU A 127 14.54 17.93 -20.99
CA GLU A 127 15.35 16.79 -20.58
C GLU A 127 16.73 17.26 -20.10
N ASP A 128 17.11 16.83 -18.91
CA ASP A 128 18.41 17.08 -18.31
C ASP A 128 19.15 15.77 -17.99
N VAL A 129 20.37 15.89 -17.48
CA VAL A 129 21.21 14.73 -17.15
C VAL A 129 20.54 13.84 -16.10
N SER A 130 19.84 14.42 -15.12
CA SER A 130 19.17 13.66 -14.06
C SER A 130 17.98 12.86 -14.60
N TYR A 131 17.23 13.45 -15.52
CA TYR A 131 16.14 12.75 -16.22
C TYR A 131 16.68 11.59 -17.05
N LEU A 132 17.74 11.81 -17.84
CA LEU A 132 18.33 10.76 -18.67
C LEU A 132 18.92 9.62 -17.83
N ALA A 133 19.54 9.93 -16.70
CA ALA A 133 20.02 8.94 -15.75
C ALA A 133 18.87 8.11 -15.17
N PHE A 134 17.75 8.75 -14.78
CA PHE A 134 16.55 8.07 -14.29
C PHE A 134 15.97 7.12 -15.37
N ILE A 135 15.83 7.58 -16.61
CA ILE A 135 15.33 6.75 -17.71
C ILE A 135 16.22 5.52 -17.91
N GLN A 136 17.53 5.70 -17.90
CA GLN A 136 18.48 4.60 -18.04
C GLN A 136 18.39 3.60 -16.88
N GLU A 137 18.38 4.09 -15.64
CA GLU A 137 18.31 3.26 -14.43
C GLU A 137 17.01 2.47 -14.33
N GLN A 138 15.87 3.10 -14.69
CA GLN A 138 14.55 2.50 -14.59
C GLN A 138 14.08 1.81 -15.87
N SER A 139 14.90 1.75 -16.92
CA SER A 139 14.53 1.23 -18.25
C SER A 139 13.93 -0.18 -18.22
N TRP A 140 14.31 -1.02 -17.25
CA TRP A 140 13.90 -2.42 -17.11
C TRP A 140 12.39 -2.62 -16.84
N TRP A 141 11.68 -1.59 -16.38
CA TRP A 141 10.22 -1.59 -16.21
C TRP A 141 9.55 -0.38 -16.88
N LEU A 142 10.21 0.78 -16.86
CA LEU A 142 9.63 2.06 -17.25
C LEU A 142 9.26 2.11 -18.74
N GLU A 143 10.08 1.52 -19.59
CA GLU A 143 9.84 1.50 -21.03
C GLU A 143 8.56 0.75 -21.40
N ASP A 144 8.38 -0.43 -20.83
CA ASP A 144 7.17 -1.23 -21.03
C ASP A 144 5.94 -0.59 -20.39
N TYR A 145 6.08 0.00 -19.21
CA TYR A 145 4.99 0.74 -18.55
C TYR A 145 4.56 1.96 -19.36
N ALA A 146 5.49 2.78 -19.81
CA ALA A 146 5.19 3.99 -20.58
C ALA A 146 4.51 3.63 -21.90
N LEU A 147 4.98 2.59 -22.57
CA LEU A 147 4.35 2.05 -23.79
C LEU A 147 2.94 1.52 -23.50
N PHE A 148 2.77 0.70 -22.45
CA PHE A 148 1.48 0.17 -22.03
C PHE A 148 0.46 1.29 -21.77
N MET A 149 0.85 2.32 -21.05
CA MET A 149 -0.03 3.45 -20.72
C MET A 149 -0.37 4.30 -21.94
N ALA A 150 0.57 4.49 -22.86
CA ALA A 150 0.31 5.20 -24.11
C ALA A 150 -0.69 4.42 -24.98
N ILE A 151 -0.51 3.10 -25.14
CA ILE A 151 -1.46 2.24 -25.88
C ILE A 151 -2.82 2.25 -25.17
N LYS A 152 -2.85 2.12 -23.84
CA LYS A 152 -4.09 2.12 -23.05
C LYS A 152 -4.85 3.43 -23.21
N GLN A 153 -4.16 4.57 -23.20
CA GLN A 153 -4.76 5.88 -23.42
C GLN A 153 -5.33 6.01 -24.84
N HIS A 154 -4.62 5.52 -25.84
CA HIS A 154 -5.09 5.50 -27.22
C HIS A 154 -6.33 4.60 -27.41
N ASN A 155 -6.44 3.54 -26.62
CA ASN A 155 -7.59 2.63 -26.56
C ASN A 155 -8.64 3.04 -25.50
N GLU A 156 -8.79 4.35 -25.21
CA GLU A 156 -9.82 4.89 -24.30
C GLU A 156 -9.81 4.27 -22.89
N LEU A 157 -8.62 3.96 -22.39
CA LEU A 157 -8.38 3.29 -21.10
C LEU A 157 -8.97 1.89 -20.96
N ARG A 158 -9.43 1.27 -22.04
CA ARG A 158 -9.92 -0.11 -22.03
C ARG A 158 -8.84 -1.09 -21.63
N SER A 159 -9.25 -2.22 -21.05
CA SER A 159 -8.34 -3.30 -20.69
C SER A 159 -7.55 -3.81 -21.91
N TRP A 160 -6.26 -4.09 -21.69
CA TRP A 160 -5.39 -4.62 -22.75
C TRP A 160 -5.91 -5.94 -23.35
N MET A 161 -6.71 -6.70 -22.62
CA MET A 161 -7.34 -7.91 -23.11
C MET A 161 -8.34 -7.65 -24.26
N THR A 162 -8.81 -6.41 -24.41
CA THR A 162 -9.74 -5.99 -25.46
C THR A 162 -9.06 -5.27 -26.63
N TRP A 163 -7.74 -5.03 -26.55
CA TRP A 163 -6.99 -4.40 -27.63
C TRP A 163 -6.92 -5.31 -28.87
N ASP A 164 -6.50 -4.75 -29.98
CA ASP A 164 -6.26 -5.52 -31.21
C ASP A 164 -5.26 -6.66 -30.94
N LYS A 165 -5.49 -7.78 -31.60
CA LYS A 165 -4.74 -9.02 -31.38
C LYS A 165 -3.23 -8.79 -31.41
N GLU A 166 -2.74 -8.00 -32.34
CA GLU A 166 -1.31 -7.75 -32.54
C GLU A 166 -0.69 -6.96 -31.38
N LEU A 167 -1.41 -5.99 -30.81
CA LEU A 167 -1.02 -5.26 -29.61
C LEU A 167 -1.06 -6.16 -28.37
N ARG A 168 -2.10 -6.99 -28.24
CA ARG A 168 -2.21 -7.95 -27.11
C ARG A 168 -1.05 -8.92 -27.09
N PHE A 169 -0.68 -9.45 -28.26
CA PHE A 169 0.44 -10.41 -28.43
C PHE A 169 1.80 -9.73 -28.56
N ARG A 170 1.87 -8.41 -28.39
CA ARG A 170 3.11 -7.63 -28.42
C ARG A 170 3.96 -7.87 -29.67
N LYS A 171 3.33 -7.91 -30.86
CA LYS A 171 4.07 -8.11 -32.11
C LYS A 171 5.10 -7.01 -32.31
N PRO A 172 6.40 -7.34 -32.45
CA PRO A 172 7.49 -6.36 -32.47
C PRO A 172 7.31 -5.24 -33.49
N GLU A 173 6.87 -5.58 -34.71
CA GLU A 173 6.64 -4.62 -35.79
C GLU A 173 5.50 -3.63 -35.47
N VAL A 174 4.43 -4.10 -34.85
CA VAL A 174 3.30 -3.25 -34.45
C VAL A 174 3.68 -2.34 -33.30
N LEU A 175 4.42 -2.87 -32.32
CA LEU A 175 4.92 -2.05 -31.21
C LEU A 175 5.94 -1.01 -31.69
N ALA A 176 6.81 -1.34 -32.66
CA ALA A 176 7.76 -0.40 -33.23
C ALA A 176 7.04 0.76 -33.96
N ALA A 177 6.04 0.44 -34.79
CA ALA A 177 5.23 1.44 -35.47
C ALA A 177 4.47 2.34 -34.48
N PHE A 178 3.85 1.75 -33.45
CA PHE A 178 3.17 2.51 -32.41
C PHE A 178 4.12 3.44 -31.63
N LYS A 179 5.33 2.96 -31.30
CA LYS A 179 6.35 3.78 -30.62
C LYS A 179 6.77 4.98 -31.44
N GLU A 180 6.93 4.82 -32.76
CA GLU A 180 7.31 5.92 -33.65
C GLU A 180 6.18 6.94 -33.75
N GLU A 181 4.95 6.49 -33.94
CA GLU A 181 3.78 7.38 -34.10
C GLU A 181 3.40 8.11 -32.80
N HIS A 182 3.55 7.46 -31.63
CA HIS A 182 3.09 7.98 -30.35
C HIS A 182 4.23 8.28 -29.35
N ILE A 183 5.42 8.61 -29.86
CA ILE A 183 6.61 8.83 -29.04
C ILE A 183 6.40 9.91 -27.95
N GLU A 184 5.65 10.96 -28.23
CA GLU A 184 5.38 12.03 -27.28
C GLU A 184 4.47 11.58 -26.11
N ASP A 185 3.56 10.65 -26.34
CA ASP A 185 2.75 10.07 -25.27
C ASP A 185 3.61 9.15 -24.36
N ILE A 186 4.52 8.39 -24.96
CA ILE A 186 5.46 7.55 -24.21
C ILE A 186 6.40 8.43 -23.36
N LYS A 187 6.95 9.49 -23.95
CA LYS A 187 7.78 10.47 -23.22
C LYS A 187 7.02 11.13 -22.09
N PHE A 188 5.74 11.45 -22.29
CA PHE A 188 4.89 11.98 -21.23
C PHE A 188 4.81 11.04 -20.03
N HIS A 189 4.58 9.75 -20.22
CA HIS A 189 4.52 8.80 -19.11
C HIS A 189 5.88 8.63 -18.42
N ARG A 190 7.00 8.67 -19.16
CA ARG A 190 8.35 8.71 -18.56
C ARG A 190 8.56 9.95 -17.70
N PHE A 191 8.19 11.13 -18.20
CA PHE A 191 8.25 12.40 -17.47
C PHE A 191 7.44 12.35 -16.17
N VAL A 192 6.21 11.85 -16.24
CA VAL A 192 5.35 11.71 -15.05
C VAL A 192 5.99 10.82 -13.98
N GLN A 193 6.59 9.70 -14.37
CA GLN A 193 7.29 8.84 -13.44
C GLN A 193 8.55 9.52 -12.88
N TYR A 194 9.30 10.23 -13.68
CA TYR A 194 10.45 11.01 -13.19
C TYR A 194 10.03 12.05 -12.14
N MET A 195 8.95 12.80 -12.35
CA MET A 195 8.42 13.75 -11.37
C MET A 195 7.98 13.05 -10.08
N PHE A 196 7.26 11.93 -10.20
CA PHE A 196 6.85 11.16 -9.02
C PHE A 196 8.04 10.70 -8.19
N PHE A 197 9.01 10.03 -8.80
CA PHE A 197 10.17 9.50 -8.07
C PHE A 197 11.06 10.60 -7.51
N THR A 198 11.18 11.73 -8.19
CA THR A 198 11.90 12.91 -7.67
C THR A 198 11.26 13.42 -6.38
N GLN A 199 9.94 13.62 -6.37
CA GLN A 199 9.22 14.07 -5.18
C GLN A 199 9.19 13.01 -4.08
N TRP A 200 8.97 11.75 -4.42
CA TRP A 200 8.98 10.64 -3.46
C TRP A 200 10.33 10.52 -2.76
N ASN A 201 11.42 10.50 -3.50
CA ASN A 201 12.76 10.37 -2.94
C ASN A 201 13.11 11.56 -2.03
N LYS A 202 12.68 12.78 -2.40
CA LYS A 202 12.84 13.98 -1.57
C LYS A 202 12.06 13.85 -0.25
N LEU A 203 10.83 13.38 -0.29
CA LEU A 203 10.01 13.14 0.90
C LEU A 203 10.59 12.04 1.79
N LYS A 204 10.99 10.89 1.21
CA LYS A 204 11.59 9.77 1.94
C LYS A 204 12.87 10.20 2.65
N ALA A 205 13.77 10.90 1.94
CA ALA A 205 14.99 11.42 2.51
C ALA A 205 14.73 12.38 3.68
N TYR A 206 13.72 13.25 3.55
CA TYR A 206 13.31 14.14 4.62
C TYR A 206 12.75 13.38 5.83
N ALA A 207 11.89 12.38 5.61
CA ALA A 207 11.38 11.53 6.68
C ALA A 207 12.51 10.84 7.43
N ASN A 208 13.42 10.18 6.71
CA ASN A 208 14.55 9.47 7.29
C ASN A 208 15.49 10.43 8.08
N LYS A 209 15.78 11.62 7.53
CA LYS A 209 16.56 12.67 8.23
C LYS A 209 15.91 13.11 9.55
N ASN A 210 14.59 13.06 9.63
CA ASN A 210 13.83 13.36 10.85
C ASN A 210 13.61 12.14 11.76
N GLY A 211 14.24 11.01 11.46
CA GLY A 211 14.15 9.79 12.24
C GLY A 211 12.86 8.98 12.00
N ILE A 212 12.11 9.30 10.94
CA ILE A 212 10.89 8.59 10.55
C ILE A 212 11.22 7.62 9.43
N SER A 213 10.90 6.35 9.61
CA SER A 213 10.99 5.31 8.59
C SER A 213 9.62 5.09 7.93
N ILE A 214 9.60 4.82 6.63
CA ILE A 214 8.36 4.62 5.88
C ILE A 214 8.13 3.12 5.71
N ILE A 215 6.93 2.67 6.09
CA ILE A 215 6.44 1.32 5.80
C ILE A 215 5.53 1.43 4.58
N GLY A 216 5.92 0.74 3.50
CA GLY A 216 5.10 0.59 2.30
C GLY A 216 4.17 -0.60 2.37
N ASP A 217 3.41 -0.77 1.31
CA ASP A 217 2.47 -1.88 1.16
C ASP A 217 2.47 -2.37 -0.28
N ILE A 218 2.51 -3.69 -0.48
CA ILE A 218 2.39 -4.30 -1.79
C ILE A 218 1.37 -5.45 -1.75
N PRO A 219 0.39 -5.47 -2.66
CA PRO A 219 -0.49 -6.61 -2.80
C PRO A 219 0.29 -7.80 -3.36
N ILE A 220 -0.01 -9.02 -2.89
CA ILE A 220 0.68 -10.19 -3.43
C ILE A 220 0.43 -10.35 -4.93
N TYR A 221 -0.80 -10.14 -5.39
CA TYR A 221 -1.15 -10.32 -6.81
C TYR A 221 -0.98 -9.05 -7.63
N ALA A 222 -0.60 -9.23 -8.91
CA ALA A 222 -0.68 -8.18 -9.91
C ALA A 222 -2.11 -8.09 -10.46
N ALA A 223 -2.54 -6.90 -10.89
CA ALA A 223 -3.81 -6.75 -11.57
C ALA A 223 -3.74 -7.37 -12.97
N MET A 224 -4.83 -8.01 -13.43
CA MET A 224 -4.89 -8.55 -14.80
C MET A 224 -4.67 -7.46 -15.83
N ASP A 225 -5.26 -6.28 -15.62
CA ASP A 225 -5.09 -5.11 -16.49
C ASP A 225 -3.88 -4.27 -16.07
N SER A 226 -2.69 -4.86 -16.24
CA SER A 226 -1.40 -4.24 -15.89
C SER A 226 -0.34 -4.48 -16.94
N ALA A 227 0.67 -3.59 -16.97
CA ALA A 227 1.88 -3.76 -17.77
C ALA A 227 2.61 -5.06 -17.39
N ASP A 228 2.62 -5.40 -16.09
CA ASP A 228 3.28 -6.60 -15.59
C ASP A 228 2.78 -7.88 -16.24
N VAL A 229 1.46 -8.04 -16.33
CA VAL A 229 0.81 -9.21 -16.94
C VAL A 229 0.92 -9.18 -18.46
N TRP A 230 0.71 -8.01 -19.07
CA TRP A 230 0.82 -7.83 -20.52
C TRP A 230 2.22 -8.15 -21.06
N VAL A 231 3.26 -7.78 -20.30
CA VAL A 231 4.66 -8.00 -20.66
C VAL A 231 5.10 -9.44 -20.38
N ASN A 232 4.64 -10.01 -19.27
CA ASN A 232 5.12 -11.30 -18.75
C ASN A 232 3.99 -12.34 -18.58
N PRO A 233 3.12 -12.56 -19.59
CA PRO A 233 1.96 -13.46 -19.42
C PRO A 233 2.36 -14.90 -19.04
N LYS A 234 3.59 -15.33 -19.36
CA LYS A 234 4.12 -16.67 -19.06
C LYS A 234 4.37 -16.89 -17.55
N LEU A 235 4.41 -15.84 -16.76
CA LEU A 235 4.59 -15.92 -15.30
C LEU A 235 3.26 -16.09 -14.55
N PHE A 236 2.14 -16.15 -15.29
CA PHE A 236 0.79 -16.24 -14.74
C PHE A 236 0.04 -17.44 -15.34
N THR A 237 -1.03 -17.85 -14.66
CA THR A 237 -1.93 -18.92 -15.14
C THR A 237 -2.83 -18.40 -16.29
N ILE A 238 -2.21 -18.10 -17.40
CA ILE A 238 -2.83 -17.51 -18.59
C ILE A 238 -2.62 -18.47 -19.78
N ASP A 239 -3.68 -18.72 -20.55
CA ASP A 239 -3.65 -19.60 -21.71
C ASP A 239 -2.99 -18.95 -22.95
N ILE A 240 -2.85 -19.73 -24.01
CA ILE A 240 -2.27 -19.26 -25.28
C ILE A 240 -3.07 -18.16 -25.99
N SER A 241 -4.33 -17.93 -25.56
CA SER A 241 -5.20 -16.86 -26.04
C SER A 241 -5.10 -15.60 -25.20
N LEU A 242 -4.19 -15.58 -24.20
CA LEU A 242 -3.96 -14.53 -23.23
C LEU A 242 -5.17 -14.33 -22.29
N ARG A 243 -5.87 -15.41 -21.94
CA ARG A 243 -6.98 -15.39 -20.97
C ARG A 243 -6.55 -16.08 -19.69
N PRO A 244 -6.93 -15.53 -18.52
CA PRO A 244 -6.67 -16.21 -17.26
C PRO A 244 -7.47 -17.53 -17.22
N THR A 245 -6.86 -18.57 -16.71
CA THR A 245 -7.52 -19.88 -16.49
C THR A 245 -7.97 -20.02 -15.04
N LEU A 246 -7.20 -19.45 -14.13
CA LEU A 246 -7.48 -19.40 -12.71
C LEU A 246 -7.23 -17.98 -12.20
N VAL A 247 -8.05 -17.56 -11.22
CA VAL A 247 -7.95 -16.25 -10.58
C VAL A 247 -7.91 -16.37 -9.07
N ALA A 248 -7.43 -15.32 -8.42
CA ALA A 248 -7.29 -15.22 -6.99
C ALA A 248 -8.62 -14.88 -6.29
N GLY A 249 -8.71 -15.29 -5.05
CA GLY A 249 -9.76 -14.95 -4.13
C GLY A 249 -9.60 -15.68 -2.80
N VAL A 250 -10.65 -15.68 -2.00
CA VAL A 250 -10.76 -16.44 -0.74
C VAL A 250 -12.10 -17.17 -0.69
N PRO A 251 -12.14 -18.37 -0.07
CA PRO A 251 -13.36 -19.16 0.02
C PRO A 251 -14.41 -18.46 0.86
N PRO A 252 -15.67 -18.97 0.82
CA PRO A 252 -16.71 -18.55 1.76
C PRO A 252 -16.25 -18.64 3.21
N ASP A 253 -16.56 -17.60 3.97
CA ASP A 253 -16.29 -17.50 5.38
C ASP A 253 -17.47 -16.88 6.14
N TYR A 254 -17.30 -16.63 7.44
CA TYR A 254 -18.33 -16.01 8.26
C TYR A 254 -18.76 -14.61 7.77
N PHE A 255 -17.84 -13.88 7.14
CA PHE A 255 -18.07 -12.51 6.66
C PHE A 255 -18.63 -12.44 5.23
N SER A 256 -18.36 -13.47 4.41
CA SER A 256 -18.80 -13.55 3.01
C SER A 256 -19.29 -14.96 2.67
N PRO A 257 -20.62 -15.19 2.59
CA PRO A 257 -21.18 -16.50 2.26
C PRO A 257 -20.76 -17.07 0.89
N THR A 258 -20.36 -16.21 -0.03
CA THR A 258 -19.91 -16.58 -1.38
C THR A 258 -18.39 -16.45 -1.56
N GLY A 259 -17.66 -16.13 -0.48
CA GLY A 259 -16.23 -15.78 -0.51
C GLY A 259 -15.98 -14.45 -1.22
N GLN A 260 -14.72 -14.20 -1.54
CA GLN A 260 -14.32 -12.99 -2.28
C GLN A 260 -13.62 -13.40 -3.58
N LEU A 261 -14.16 -12.97 -4.70
CA LEU A 261 -13.56 -13.16 -6.03
C LEU A 261 -12.78 -11.88 -6.39
N TRP A 262 -11.46 -11.94 -6.32
CA TRP A 262 -10.61 -10.77 -6.60
C TRP A 262 -10.29 -10.58 -8.08
N GLY A 263 -10.27 -11.68 -8.84
CA GLY A 263 -10.08 -11.64 -10.30
C GLY A 263 -8.64 -11.44 -10.78
N ASN A 264 -7.68 -11.31 -9.88
CA ASN A 264 -6.26 -11.24 -10.23
C ASN A 264 -5.80 -12.58 -10.82
N PRO A 265 -4.98 -12.62 -11.89
CA PRO A 265 -4.41 -13.86 -12.38
C PRO A 265 -3.46 -14.44 -11.34
N LEU A 266 -3.46 -15.75 -11.20
CA LEU A 266 -2.54 -16.46 -10.31
C LEU A 266 -1.16 -16.58 -10.95
N TYR A 267 -0.12 -16.66 -10.13
CA TYR A 267 1.23 -16.92 -10.62
C TYR A 267 1.41 -18.38 -11.07
N ASP A 268 2.14 -18.60 -12.16
CA ASP A 268 2.74 -19.89 -12.49
C ASP A 268 4.05 -20.02 -11.70
N TRP A 269 3.94 -20.57 -10.49
CA TRP A 269 5.09 -20.69 -9.59
C TRP A 269 6.18 -21.59 -10.13
N ASP A 270 5.84 -22.59 -10.97
CA ASP A 270 6.81 -23.45 -11.62
C ASP A 270 7.59 -22.69 -12.70
N ALA A 271 6.91 -21.82 -13.45
CA ALA A 271 7.58 -20.94 -14.41
C ALA A 271 8.50 -19.94 -13.70
N MET A 272 8.04 -19.36 -12.59
CA MET A 272 8.84 -18.43 -11.80
C MET A 272 10.05 -19.10 -11.13
N GLU A 273 9.91 -20.34 -10.63
CA GLU A 273 11.04 -21.10 -10.09
C GLU A 273 12.10 -21.38 -11.18
N ARG A 274 11.66 -21.76 -12.39
CA ARG A 274 12.57 -22.01 -13.52
C ARG A 274 13.36 -20.77 -13.96
N ASP A 275 12.80 -19.56 -13.81
CA ASP A 275 13.51 -18.32 -14.11
C ASP A 275 14.25 -17.72 -12.91
N GLY A 276 14.26 -18.42 -11.76
CA GLY A 276 14.92 -17.97 -10.53
C GLY A 276 14.15 -16.89 -9.79
N TYR A 277 12.85 -16.81 -9.93
CA TYR A 277 11.96 -15.81 -9.31
C TYR A 277 12.30 -14.35 -9.67
N ASN A 278 12.88 -14.11 -10.84
CA ASN A 278 13.42 -12.79 -11.22
C ASN A 278 12.40 -11.65 -11.07
N TRP A 279 11.13 -11.86 -11.44
CA TRP A 279 10.11 -10.84 -11.27
C TRP A 279 9.86 -10.48 -9.79
N TRP A 280 9.78 -11.47 -8.90
CA TRP A 280 9.62 -11.26 -7.46
C TRP A 280 10.86 -10.64 -6.81
N LEU A 281 12.05 -11.04 -7.23
CA LEU A 281 13.29 -10.41 -6.78
C LEU A 281 13.32 -8.92 -7.15
N SER A 282 12.96 -8.59 -8.40
CA SER A 282 12.86 -7.20 -8.85
C SER A 282 11.81 -6.42 -8.07
N ARG A 283 10.67 -7.03 -7.77
CA ARG A 283 9.59 -6.38 -7.00
C ARG A 283 10.00 -6.09 -5.56
N ILE A 284 10.65 -7.04 -4.89
CA ILE A 284 11.13 -6.86 -3.51
C ILE A 284 12.26 -5.84 -3.47
N ASP A 285 13.24 -5.93 -4.38
CA ASP A 285 14.36 -4.97 -4.46
C ASP A 285 13.84 -3.54 -4.70
N HIS A 286 12.90 -3.37 -5.62
CA HIS A 286 12.27 -2.09 -5.88
C HIS A 286 11.52 -1.56 -4.64
N ALA A 287 10.76 -2.42 -3.96
CA ALA A 287 10.08 -2.04 -2.72
C ALA A 287 11.04 -1.63 -1.61
N MET A 288 12.19 -2.32 -1.46
CA MET A 288 13.22 -1.94 -0.47
C MET A 288 13.90 -0.60 -0.80
N LYS A 289 13.96 -0.22 -2.08
CA LYS A 289 14.44 1.12 -2.50
C LYS A 289 13.39 2.21 -2.21
N LEU A 290 12.11 1.90 -2.43
CA LEU A 290 11.01 2.84 -2.17
C LEU A 290 10.77 3.07 -0.68
N TYR A 291 10.84 2.02 0.14
CA TYR A 291 10.45 2.02 1.54
C TYR A 291 11.60 1.59 2.44
N ASP A 292 11.47 1.82 3.73
CA ASP A 292 12.41 1.30 4.74
C ASP A 292 11.97 -0.09 5.25
N MET A 293 10.69 -0.42 5.06
CA MET A 293 10.05 -1.69 5.37
C MET A 293 8.81 -1.82 4.48
N VAL A 294 8.39 -3.03 4.14
CA VAL A 294 7.19 -3.26 3.33
C VAL A 294 6.27 -4.29 3.97
N ARG A 295 4.98 -4.00 4.01
CA ARG A 295 3.93 -4.98 4.29
C ARG A 295 3.60 -5.71 2.99
N ILE A 296 3.59 -7.04 3.03
CA ILE A 296 3.05 -7.84 1.93
C ILE A 296 1.64 -8.27 2.31
N ASP A 297 0.68 -7.77 1.55
CA ASP A 297 -0.72 -8.10 1.68
C ASP A 297 -0.98 -9.54 1.27
N HIS A 298 -1.82 -10.26 2.03
CA HIS A 298 -2.19 -11.66 1.83
C HIS A 298 -0.97 -12.61 1.75
N PHE A 299 -0.02 -12.45 2.66
CA PHE A 299 1.24 -13.21 2.71
C PHE A 299 1.05 -14.73 2.73
N ARG A 300 -0.08 -15.22 3.27
CA ARG A 300 -0.39 -16.65 3.30
C ARG A 300 -0.33 -17.34 1.94
N ALA A 301 -0.59 -16.59 0.85
CA ALA A 301 -0.60 -17.14 -0.50
C ALA A 301 0.78 -17.60 -1.00
N PHE A 302 1.87 -17.25 -0.30
CA PHE A 302 3.16 -17.87 -0.55
C PHE A 302 3.25 -19.30 -0.03
N ASP A 303 2.43 -19.69 0.94
CA ASP A 303 2.31 -21.07 1.40
C ASP A 303 1.19 -21.79 0.64
N THR A 304 -0.02 -21.30 0.78
CA THR A 304 -1.23 -21.84 0.14
C THR A 304 -2.14 -20.71 -0.32
N TYR A 305 -2.63 -20.82 -1.53
CA TYR A 305 -3.54 -19.86 -2.13
C TYR A 305 -4.80 -20.53 -2.67
N TYR A 306 -5.90 -19.77 -2.66
CA TYR A 306 -7.18 -20.26 -3.15
C TYR A 306 -7.33 -19.92 -4.63
N ALA A 307 -7.46 -20.95 -5.47
CA ALA A 307 -7.55 -20.85 -6.92
C ALA A 307 -8.99 -21.05 -7.37
N ILE A 308 -9.54 -20.08 -8.09
CA ILE A 308 -10.93 -20.07 -8.56
C ILE A 308 -10.90 -20.12 -10.10
N PRO A 309 -11.76 -20.94 -10.75
CA PRO A 309 -11.90 -20.90 -12.20
C PRO A 309 -12.21 -19.48 -12.69
N ALA A 310 -11.54 -19.02 -13.74
CA ALA A 310 -11.64 -17.63 -14.20
C ALA A 310 -13.02 -17.23 -14.74
N ASP A 311 -13.86 -18.19 -15.11
CA ASP A 311 -15.25 -18.02 -15.55
C ASP A 311 -16.27 -18.07 -14.38
N ALA A 312 -15.80 -18.31 -13.15
CA ALA A 312 -16.68 -18.32 -11.97
C ALA A 312 -17.20 -16.92 -11.65
N THR A 313 -18.43 -16.85 -11.17
CA THR A 313 -19.07 -15.59 -10.73
C THR A 313 -18.99 -15.37 -9.22
N THR A 314 -18.63 -16.41 -8.46
CA THR A 314 -18.41 -16.36 -7.00
C THR A 314 -17.17 -17.15 -6.64
N ALA A 315 -16.72 -17.03 -5.40
CA ALA A 315 -15.58 -17.79 -4.89
C ALA A 315 -15.99 -19.11 -4.16
N GLU A 316 -17.23 -19.56 -4.31
CA GLU A 316 -17.72 -20.77 -3.61
C GLU A 316 -17.03 -22.04 -4.05
N TYR A 317 -16.62 -22.12 -5.32
CA TYR A 317 -16.00 -23.32 -5.92
C TYR A 317 -14.58 -23.00 -6.39
N GLY A 318 -13.63 -23.30 -5.56
CA GLY A 318 -12.21 -23.18 -5.84
C GLY A 318 -11.43 -24.28 -5.11
N GLU A 319 -10.14 -24.29 -5.27
CA GLU A 319 -9.26 -25.27 -4.62
C GLU A 319 -8.02 -24.60 -4.00
N TRP A 320 -7.56 -25.16 -2.88
CA TRP A 320 -6.31 -24.73 -2.30
C TRP A 320 -5.12 -25.32 -3.04
N LYS A 321 -4.18 -24.45 -3.44
CA LYS A 321 -2.93 -24.82 -4.12
C LYS A 321 -1.73 -24.38 -3.29
N LYS A 322 -0.61 -25.09 -3.45
CA LYS A 322 0.64 -24.75 -2.78
C LYS A 322 1.36 -23.60 -3.50
N GLY A 323 1.83 -22.64 -2.72
CA GLY A 323 2.71 -21.58 -3.16
C GLY A 323 4.20 -22.00 -3.15
N PRO A 324 5.12 -21.08 -3.44
CA PRO A 324 6.55 -21.35 -3.54
C PRO A 324 7.21 -21.61 -2.17
N GLY A 325 6.57 -21.19 -1.07
CA GLY A 325 7.08 -21.35 0.28
C GLY A 325 8.47 -20.76 0.48
N MET A 326 9.31 -21.46 1.26
CA MET A 326 10.67 -21.01 1.54
C MET A 326 11.59 -20.93 0.32
N LYS A 327 11.32 -21.65 -0.77
CA LYS A 327 12.16 -21.59 -1.98
C LYS A 327 12.31 -20.15 -2.49
N LEU A 328 11.21 -19.39 -2.52
CA LEU A 328 11.26 -17.97 -2.88
C LEU A 328 12.07 -17.16 -1.87
N PHE A 329 11.82 -17.30 -0.57
CA PHE A 329 12.47 -16.50 0.46
C PHE A 329 13.94 -16.86 0.68
N ASP A 330 14.32 -18.12 0.46
CA ASP A 330 15.74 -18.52 0.42
C ASP A 330 16.46 -17.87 -0.76
N THR A 331 15.82 -17.80 -1.93
CA THR A 331 16.35 -17.09 -3.11
C THR A 331 16.44 -15.58 -2.86
N VAL A 332 15.42 -14.97 -2.23
CA VAL A 332 15.45 -13.56 -1.82
C VAL A 332 16.63 -13.28 -0.90
N ARG A 333 16.81 -14.11 0.13
CA ARG A 333 17.93 -13.96 1.07
C ARG A 333 19.28 -14.13 0.39
N GLU A 334 19.40 -15.09 -0.53
CA GLU A 334 20.63 -15.31 -1.30
C GLU A 334 21.00 -14.10 -2.19
N LYS A 335 20.00 -13.53 -2.88
CA LYS A 335 20.22 -12.50 -3.90
C LYS A 335 20.18 -11.08 -3.38
N LEU A 336 19.32 -10.80 -2.39
CA LEU A 336 19.07 -9.45 -1.89
C LEU A 336 19.55 -9.26 -0.44
N GLY A 337 19.92 -10.34 0.26
CA GLY A 337 20.23 -10.29 1.69
C GLY A 337 18.98 -10.21 2.55
N ASP A 338 19.13 -9.65 3.76
CA ASP A 338 18.02 -9.47 4.68
C ASP A 338 17.08 -8.34 4.22
N VAL A 339 15.80 -8.63 4.17
CA VAL A 339 14.75 -7.71 3.73
C VAL A 339 13.77 -7.42 4.87
N ASN A 340 13.31 -6.18 4.96
CA ASN A 340 12.41 -5.72 6.01
C ASN A 340 10.95 -5.90 5.58
N ILE A 341 10.38 -7.08 5.84
CA ILE A 341 9.01 -7.43 5.45
C ILE A 341 8.12 -7.62 6.68
N ILE A 342 6.90 -7.08 6.64
CA ILE A 342 5.78 -7.42 7.52
C ILE A 342 4.87 -8.35 6.73
N ALA A 343 4.54 -9.50 7.30
CA ALA A 343 3.64 -10.45 6.68
C ALA A 343 2.19 -10.21 7.16
N GLU A 344 1.28 -9.93 6.23
CA GLU A 344 -0.14 -9.92 6.56
C GLU A 344 -0.62 -11.37 6.66
N ASP A 345 -0.84 -11.83 7.89
CA ASP A 345 -1.23 -13.18 8.29
C ASP A 345 -2.64 -13.21 8.90
N LEU A 346 -3.54 -12.38 8.39
CA LEU A 346 -4.94 -12.31 8.84
C LEU A 346 -5.81 -13.38 8.16
N GLY A 347 -6.95 -13.71 8.78
CA GLY A 347 -7.89 -14.73 8.29
C GLY A 347 -7.53 -16.15 8.76
N ASP A 348 -8.02 -17.16 8.04
CA ASP A 348 -7.79 -18.58 8.37
C ASP A 348 -6.34 -18.97 8.11
N ILE A 349 -5.60 -19.28 9.16
CA ILE A 349 -4.17 -19.57 9.09
C ILE A 349 -3.91 -21.05 9.36
N PHE A 350 -3.52 -21.79 8.32
CA PHE A 350 -3.09 -23.20 8.43
C PHE A 350 -1.75 -23.30 9.18
N ASP A 351 -1.47 -24.47 9.74
CA ASP A 351 -0.20 -24.69 10.44
C ASP A 351 1.02 -24.56 9.51
N SER A 352 0.86 -24.88 8.22
CA SER A 352 1.91 -24.66 7.22
C SER A 352 2.22 -23.17 7.02
N VAL A 353 1.21 -22.28 7.07
CA VAL A 353 1.40 -20.82 6.99
C VAL A 353 2.13 -20.31 8.23
N LYS A 354 1.75 -20.79 9.43
CA LYS A 354 2.47 -20.47 10.69
C LYS A 354 3.94 -20.91 10.62
N LYS A 355 4.17 -22.09 10.05
CA LYS A 355 5.53 -22.59 9.83
C LYS A 355 6.31 -21.69 8.87
N LEU A 356 5.74 -21.31 7.72
CA LEU A 356 6.38 -20.40 6.77
C LEU A 356 6.73 -19.07 7.44
N LEU A 357 5.80 -18.48 8.21
CA LEU A 357 6.02 -17.24 8.95
C LEU A 357 7.17 -17.39 9.96
N SER A 358 7.22 -18.51 10.68
CA SER A 358 8.30 -18.83 11.62
C SER A 358 9.65 -19.01 10.90
N ASP A 359 9.67 -19.70 9.76
CA ASP A 359 10.89 -19.98 9.00
C ASP A 359 11.47 -18.72 8.36
N THR A 360 10.62 -17.80 7.87
CA THR A 360 11.05 -16.49 7.36
C THR A 360 11.50 -15.54 8.46
N GLY A 361 10.95 -15.68 9.67
CA GLY A 361 11.18 -14.77 10.79
C GLY A 361 10.45 -13.42 10.64
N PHE A 362 9.61 -13.23 9.64
CA PHE A 362 8.88 -11.99 9.45
C PHE A 362 7.83 -11.77 10.54
N PRO A 363 7.64 -10.54 11.05
CA PRO A 363 6.56 -10.23 11.96
C PRO A 363 5.21 -10.34 11.25
N GLY A 364 4.26 -11.03 11.90
CA GLY A 364 2.86 -11.05 11.50
C GLY A 364 2.09 -9.87 12.08
N MET A 365 0.81 -9.76 11.74
CA MET A 365 -0.07 -8.68 12.17
C MET A 365 -1.05 -9.13 13.26
N ARG A 366 -1.38 -8.21 14.16
CA ARG A 366 -2.40 -8.38 15.21
C ARG A 366 -3.32 -7.18 15.20
N VAL A 367 -4.63 -7.40 15.09
CA VAL A 367 -5.65 -6.35 14.96
C VAL A 367 -6.62 -6.44 16.14
N LEU A 368 -6.58 -5.46 17.03
CA LEU A 368 -7.34 -5.52 18.28
C LEU A 368 -8.86 -5.63 18.05
N GLN A 369 -9.42 -5.01 17.02
CA GLN A 369 -10.84 -5.15 16.70
C GLN A 369 -11.27 -6.61 16.53
N PHE A 370 -10.42 -7.46 15.95
CA PHE A 370 -10.72 -8.88 15.75
C PHE A 370 -10.68 -9.69 17.05
N GLY A 371 -10.09 -9.16 18.11
CA GLY A 371 -10.00 -9.85 19.41
C GLY A 371 -11.33 -10.00 20.15
N PHE A 372 -12.37 -9.27 19.73
CA PHE A 372 -13.67 -9.28 20.40
C PHE A 372 -14.72 -10.13 19.69
N ASN A 373 -14.26 -11.13 18.97
CA ASN A 373 -15.10 -12.12 18.28
C ASN A 373 -15.48 -13.31 19.21
N SER A 374 -15.97 -14.39 18.61
CA SER A 374 -16.40 -15.60 19.32
C SER A 374 -15.27 -16.46 19.93
N GLU A 375 -14.00 -16.23 19.57
CA GLU A 375 -12.85 -16.99 20.08
C GLU A 375 -12.56 -16.72 21.57
N GLY A 376 -13.09 -15.61 22.08
CA GLY A 376 -12.95 -15.26 23.49
C GLY A 376 -11.50 -14.99 23.90
N LYS A 377 -11.10 -15.53 25.06
CA LYS A 377 -9.78 -15.27 25.67
C LYS A 377 -8.59 -15.81 24.84
N ASP A 378 -8.82 -16.79 23.99
CA ASP A 378 -7.79 -17.49 23.22
C ASP A 378 -7.50 -16.76 21.86
N SER A 379 -8.24 -15.71 21.53
CA SER A 379 -8.00 -14.94 20.32
C SER A 379 -6.57 -14.36 20.30
N ILE A 380 -5.83 -14.65 19.25
CA ILE A 380 -4.48 -14.12 19.03
C ILE A 380 -4.48 -12.59 18.83
N HIS A 381 -5.65 -12.00 18.62
CA HIS A 381 -5.84 -10.57 18.43
C HIS A 381 -6.09 -9.79 19.72
N LEU A 382 -6.17 -10.46 20.88
CA LEU A 382 -6.19 -9.80 22.18
C LEU A 382 -4.77 -9.46 22.65
N CYS A 383 -4.56 -8.25 23.16
CA CYS A 383 -3.23 -7.72 23.48
C CYS A 383 -2.40 -8.61 24.43
N HIS A 384 -3.03 -9.36 25.33
CA HIS A 384 -2.33 -10.25 26.27
C HIS A 384 -1.79 -11.54 25.60
N ASN A 385 -2.28 -11.86 24.39
CA ASN A 385 -1.80 -13.02 23.61
C ASN A 385 -0.77 -12.62 22.52
N TYR A 386 -0.39 -11.35 22.43
CA TYR A 386 0.58 -10.93 21.42
C TYR A 386 1.97 -11.49 21.72
N VAL A 387 2.64 -11.94 20.66
CA VAL A 387 4.07 -12.25 20.69
C VAL A 387 4.89 -10.99 20.46
N ASN A 388 6.17 -11.00 20.86
CA ASN A 388 7.03 -9.82 20.63
C ASN A 388 7.21 -9.54 19.15
N ASN A 389 7.56 -10.54 18.34
CA ASN A 389 7.75 -10.37 16.89
C ASN A 389 6.41 -10.25 16.15
N CYS A 390 5.68 -9.16 16.38
CA CYS A 390 4.48 -8.83 15.63
C CYS A 390 4.27 -7.31 15.54
N VAL A 391 3.42 -6.92 14.60
CA VAL A 391 2.93 -5.54 14.43
C VAL A 391 1.47 -5.49 14.88
N ALA A 392 1.19 -4.66 15.87
CA ALA A 392 -0.14 -4.54 16.47
C ALA A 392 -0.86 -3.27 15.99
N TYR A 393 -2.14 -3.41 15.69
CA TYR A 393 -3.02 -2.35 15.19
C TYR A 393 -4.27 -2.25 16.04
N THR A 394 -4.86 -1.05 16.14
CA THR A 394 -6.25 -0.92 16.62
C THR A 394 -7.23 -1.44 15.55
N GLY A 395 -6.98 -1.13 14.31
CA GLY A 395 -7.62 -1.56 13.07
C GLY A 395 -6.71 -1.25 11.89
N THR A 396 -7.02 -1.77 10.71
CA THR A 396 -6.32 -1.47 9.45
C THR A 396 -7.17 -0.55 8.58
N HIS A 397 -6.74 -0.30 7.34
CA HIS A 397 -7.51 0.44 6.34
C HIS A 397 -8.79 -0.32 5.88
N ASP A 398 -8.88 -1.63 6.11
CA ASP A 398 -10.04 -2.46 5.78
C ASP A 398 -11.08 -2.51 6.90
N ASN A 399 -10.68 -2.15 8.11
CA ASN A 399 -11.57 -2.10 9.26
C ASN A 399 -12.33 -0.76 9.30
N ASP A 400 -13.47 -0.76 9.99
CA ASP A 400 -14.05 0.50 10.42
C ASP A 400 -13.13 1.18 11.44
N THR A 401 -13.25 2.49 11.60
CA THR A 401 -12.58 3.20 12.70
C THR A 401 -13.04 2.61 14.04
N ILE A 402 -12.23 2.71 15.08
CA ILE A 402 -12.60 2.23 16.43
C ILE A 402 -13.94 2.84 16.87
N MET A 403 -14.15 4.12 16.60
CA MET A 403 -15.38 4.80 17.03
C MET A 403 -16.61 4.38 16.17
N GLY A 404 -16.40 4.07 14.89
CA GLY A 404 -17.42 3.50 14.01
C GLY A 404 -17.76 2.08 14.42
N TRP A 405 -16.74 1.24 14.60
CA TRP A 405 -16.89 -0.14 15.02
C TRP A 405 -17.63 -0.28 16.37
N LEU A 406 -17.32 0.56 17.36
CA LEU A 406 -18.04 0.54 18.67
C LEU A 406 -19.54 0.85 18.54
N LYS A 407 -19.96 1.53 17.47
CA LYS A 407 -21.38 1.83 17.20
C LYS A 407 -22.07 0.68 16.45
N SER A 408 -21.35 -0.01 15.56
CA SER A 408 -21.89 -1.04 14.67
C SER A 408 -21.69 -2.47 15.17
N ALA A 409 -20.74 -2.71 16.08
CA ALA A 409 -20.51 -4.03 16.66
C ALA A 409 -21.70 -4.53 17.47
N ASP A 410 -21.87 -5.85 17.53
CA ASP A 410 -22.89 -6.42 18.41
C ASP A 410 -22.67 -6.00 19.88
N ALA A 411 -23.76 -5.98 20.65
CA ALA A 411 -23.72 -5.44 22.02
C ALA A 411 -22.77 -6.21 22.94
N LYS A 412 -22.61 -7.52 22.73
CA LYS A 412 -21.71 -8.38 23.53
C LYS A 412 -20.25 -8.04 23.24
N ALA A 413 -19.88 -7.98 21.94
CA ALA A 413 -18.54 -7.59 21.52
C ALA A 413 -18.18 -6.17 21.98
N ALA A 414 -19.08 -5.20 21.80
CA ALA A 414 -18.87 -3.82 22.24
C ALA A 414 -18.72 -3.71 23.78
N LYS A 415 -19.51 -4.48 24.55
CA LYS A 415 -19.40 -4.55 26.01
C LYS A 415 -18.07 -5.16 26.45
N MET A 416 -17.71 -6.29 25.85
CA MET A 416 -16.42 -6.96 26.11
C MET A 416 -15.25 -6.03 25.81
N ALA A 417 -15.25 -5.35 24.67
CA ALA A 417 -14.20 -4.41 24.29
C ALA A 417 -14.06 -3.26 25.31
N LYS A 418 -15.17 -2.62 25.69
CA LYS A 418 -15.16 -1.52 26.69
C LYS A 418 -14.61 -1.98 28.04
N SER A 419 -14.96 -3.19 28.48
CA SER A 419 -14.41 -3.77 29.70
C SER A 419 -12.92 -4.06 29.57
N TYR A 420 -12.51 -4.68 28.47
CA TYR A 420 -11.13 -5.07 28.21
C TYR A 420 -10.15 -3.89 28.18
N ILE A 421 -10.52 -2.81 27.52
CA ILE A 421 -9.69 -1.60 27.45
C ILE A 421 -9.79 -0.73 28.71
N ASN A 422 -10.54 -1.17 29.72
CA ASN A 422 -10.83 -0.38 30.93
C ASN A 422 -11.41 1.01 30.60
N ALA A 423 -12.40 1.04 29.70
CA ALA A 423 -13.04 2.29 29.27
C ALA A 423 -13.74 2.97 30.46
N ASN A 424 -13.41 4.23 30.69
CA ASN A 424 -14.01 5.05 31.72
C ASN A 424 -14.44 6.41 31.15
N PHE A 425 -15.13 7.23 31.97
CA PHE A 425 -15.64 8.53 31.53
C PHE A 425 -14.58 9.64 31.46
N LEU A 426 -13.38 9.40 32.00
CA LEU A 426 -12.29 10.39 32.05
C LEU A 426 -11.43 10.37 30.80
N GLU A 427 -11.49 9.27 30.01
CA GLU A 427 -10.68 9.09 28.82
C GLU A 427 -11.56 8.78 27.60
N HIS A 428 -11.27 9.41 26.46
CA HIS A 428 -11.93 9.05 25.21
C HIS A 428 -11.64 7.60 24.82
N LYS A 429 -12.63 6.86 24.36
CA LYS A 429 -12.54 5.42 24.09
C LYS A 429 -11.46 5.06 23.05
N ASN A 430 -11.31 5.87 21.99
CA ASN A 430 -10.23 5.68 21.04
C ASN A 430 -8.85 5.71 21.72
N VAL A 431 -8.64 6.60 22.68
CA VAL A 431 -7.38 6.68 23.43
C VAL A 431 -7.15 5.43 24.27
N SER A 432 -8.20 4.88 24.89
CA SER A 432 -8.12 3.63 25.66
C SER A 432 -7.74 2.44 24.77
N PHE A 433 -8.27 2.35 23.53
CA PHE A 433 -7.85 1.35 22.55
C PHE A 433 -6.37 1.52 22.17
N ILE A 434 -5.94 2.72 21.83
CA ILE A 434 -4.55 3.02 21.49
C ILE A 434 -3.63 2.64 22.65
N ARG A 435 -4.00 2.99 23.87
CA ARG A 435 -3.24 2.66 25.09
C ARG A 435 -3.11 1.14 25.27
N SER A 436 -4.17 0.38 25.05
CA SER A 436 -4.14 -1.09 25.14
C SER A 436 -3.15 -1.69 24.15
N VAL A 437 -3.16 -1.25 22.88
CA VAL A 437 -2.19 -1.68 21.86
C VAL A 437 -0.77 -1.24 22.25
N TYR A 438 -0.58 -0.03 22.75
CA TYR A 438 0.73 0.47 23.17
C TYR A 438 1.30 -0.27 24.38
N ALA A 439 0.45 -0.72 25.31
CA ALA A 439 0.84 -1.50 26.47
C ALA A 439 1.23 -2.94 26.13
N SER A 440 0.81 -3.46 24.98
CA SER A 440 1.03 -4.85 24.56
C SER A 440 2.52 -5.19 24.40
N PRO A 441 2.88 -6.49 24.40
CA PRO A 441 4.26 -6.94 24.17
C PRO A 441 4.72 -6.82 22.70
N ALA A 442 3.84 -6.52 21.74
CA ALA A 442 4.19 -6.33 20.34
C ALA A 442 5.37 -5.36 20.16
N ALA A 443 6.35 -5.72 19.35
CA ALA A 443 7.50 -4.88 19.07
C ALA A 443 7.08 -3.57 18.37
N LEU A 444 6.17 -3.63 17.41
CA LEU A 444 5.69 -2.44 16.70
C LEU A 444 4.18 -2.25 16.92
N ALA A 445 3.75 -1.03 17.16
CA ALA A 445 2.35 -0.63 17.29
C ALA A 445 2.06 0.46 16.24
N ILE A 446 1.14 0.19 15.32
CA ILE A 446 0.72 1.12 14.27
C ILE A 446 -0.75 1.49 14.48
N ILE A 447 -1.04 2.78 14.52
CA ILE A 447 -2.39 3.30 14.77
C ILE A 447 -2.87 4.07 13.53
N PRO A 448 -4.06 3.75 12.98
CA PRO A 448 -4.68 4.57 11.93
C PRO A 448 -4.89 6.00 12.41
N MET A 449 -4.61 6.97 11.55
CA MET A 449 -4.79 8.38 11.90
C MET A 449 -6.23 8.70 12.30
N GLN A 450 -7.20 8.03 11.69
CA GLN A 450 -8.63 8.18 12.03
C GLN A 450 -8.91 7.83 13.49
N ASP A 451 -8.24 6.80 14.02
CA ASP A 451 -8.39 6.39 15.42
C ASP A 451 -7.72 7.39 16.37
N ILE A 452 -6.58 7.96 15.97
CA ILE A 452 -5.92 9.04 16.74
C ILE A 452 -6.83 10.27 16.81
N LEU A 453 -7.49 10.61 15.72
CA LEU A 453 -8.42 11.74 15.64
C LEU A 453 -9.78 11.43 16.28
N GLY A 454 -10.09 10.18 16.59
CA GLY A 454 -11.36 9.75 17.16
C GLY A 454 -12.54 9.92 16.19
N ILE A 455 -12.29 9.78 14.89
CA ILE A 455 -13.31 9.90 13.84
C ILE A 455 -14.16 8.62 13.83
N ASP A 456 -15.46 8.78 13.62
CA ASP A 456 -16.39 7.65 13.46
C ASP A 456 -16.32 7.01 12.06
N GLY A 457 -17.25 6.10 11.74
CA GLY A 457 -17.26 5.34 10.48
C GLY A 457 -17.21 6.18 9.20
N ARG A 458 -17.44 7.50 9.27
CA ARG A 458 -17.22 8.40 8.13
C ARG A 458 -15.76 8.52 7.72
N GLY A 459 -14.84 8.14 8.62
CA GLY A 459 -13.41 8.08 8.34
C GLY A 459 -12.93 6.74 7.79
N ARG A 460 -13.82 5.76 7.59
CA ARG A 460 -13.44 4.44 7.08
C ARG A 460 -12.85 4.56 5.68
N MET A 461 -11.70 3.89 5.47
CA MET A 461 -10.97 3.97 4.20
C MET A 461 -11.50 3.00 3.16
N ASN A 462 -11.73 1.75 3.56
CA ASN A 462 -12.19 0.68 2.69
C ASN A 462 -13.23 -0.21 3.37
N VAL A 463 -14.22 -0.63 2.60
CA VAL A 463 -15.17 -1.69 2.95
C VAL A 463 -14.92 -2.85 1.99
N PRO A 464 -14.25 -3.92 2.43
CA PRO A 464 -13.95 -5.06 1.58
C PRO A 464 -15.20 -5.62 0.89
N SER A 465 -15.04 -6.15 -0.31
CA SER A 465 -16.12 -6.71 -1.14
C SER A 465 -17.17 -5.70 -1.61
N THR A 466 -16.88 -4.39 -1.55
CA THR A 466 -17.74 -3.35 -2.12
C THR A 466 -17.03 -2.59 -3.22
N VAL A 467 -17.81 -2.03 -4.15
CA VAL A 467 -17.32 -1.22 -5.27
C VAL A 467 -17.86 0.20 -5.14
N GLY A 468 -16.96 1.18 -5.26
CA GLY A 468 -17.30 2.60 -5.12
C GLY A 468 -17.34 3.09 -3.66
N GLY A 469 -17.09 4.39 -3.47
CA GLY A 469 -17.09 5.03 -2.16
C GLY A 469 -15.91 4.71 -1.24
N ASN A 470 -15.01 3.82 -1.65
CA ASN A 470 -13.78 3.48 -0.94
C ASN A 470 -12.63 4.42 -1.32
N TRP A 471 -11.57 4.42 -0.51
CA TRP A 471 -10.30 5.14 -0.76
C TRP A 471 -10.43 6.66 -0.81
N THR A 472 -11.57 7.21 -0.39
CA THR A 472 -11.90 8.63 -0.58
C THR A 472 -11.59 9.49 0.63
N TRP A 473 -11.56 8.92 1.84
CA TRP A 473 -11.40 9.70 3.06
C TRP A 473 -10.08 10.47 3.11
N ARG A 474 -10.16 11.73 3.55
CA ARG A 474 -8.98 12.56 3.81
C ARG A 474 -9.20 13.54 4.97
N MET A 475 -8.09 13.97 5.57
CA MET A 475 -8.11 15.01 6.59
C MET A 475 -8.49 16.35 5.97
N LYS A 476 -9.39 17.08 6.63
CA LYS A 476 -9.76 18.47 6.21
C LYS A 476 -8.68 19.48 6.54
N LYS A 477 -7.86 19.21 7.55
CA LYS A 477 -6.82 20.11 8.09
C LYS A 477 -5.62 19.28 8.54
N PRO A 478 -4.42 19.88 8.57
CA PRO A 478 -3.25 19.23 9.15
C PRO A 478 -3.49 18.74 10.59
N ALA A 479 -2.85 17.63 10.94
CA ALA A 479 -2.91 17.09 12.28
C ALA A 479 -2.40 18.11 13.32
N ASN A 480 -3.14 18.28 14.39
CA ASN A 480 -2.91 19.36 15.34
C ASN A 480 -1.89 19.00 16.44
N LYS A 481 -1.38 20.02 17.14
CA LYS A 481 -0.42 19.88 18.24
C LYS A 481 -0.99 19.09 19.43
N LYS A 482 -2.32 19.10 19.66
CA LYS A 482 -2.95 18.38 20.78
C LYS A 482 -2.84 16.86 20.55
N SER A 483 -3.13 16.39 19.35
CA SER A 483 -2.97 14.97 18.99
C SER A 483 -1.50 14.54 19.03
N ALA A 484 -0.57 15.37 18.56
CA ALA A 484 0.86 15.08 18.68
C ALA A 484 1.31 14.91 20.15
N ARG A 485 0.89 15.81 21.04
CA ARG A 485 1.21 15.73 22.48
C ARG A 485 0.63 14.47 23.12
N LEU A 486 -0.60 14.10 22.76
CA LEU A 486 -1.24 12.88 23.24
C LEU A 486 -0.42 11.64 22.84
N MET A 487 -0.09 11.52 21.56
CA MET A 487 0.66 10.37 21.05
C MET A 487 2.07 10.32 21.62
N ASN A 488 2.74 11.46 21.78
CA ASN A 488 4.06 11.54 22.41
C ASN A 488 3.99 11.07 23.89
N LYS A 489 2.98 11.50 24.65
CA LYS A 489 2.76 11.06 26.03
C LYS A 489 2.58 9.55 26.10
N LEU A 490 1.76 8.95 25.23
CA LEU A 490 1.55 7.51 25.18
C LEU A 490 2.82 6.77 24.75
N ALA A 491 3.51 7.23 23.70
CA ALA A 491 4.76 6.63 23.24
C ALA A 491 5.85 6.66 24.32
N THR A 492 5.93 7.72 25.09
CA THR A 492 6.86 7.85 26.22
C THR A 492 6.48 6.90 27.37
N ALA A 493 5.21 6.88 27.77
CA ALA A 493 4.73 6.07 28.88
C ALA A 493 4.92 4.56 28.65
N TYR A 494 4.76 4.11 27.40
CA TYR A 494 4.88 2.69 27.01
C TYR A 494 6.21 2.35 26.34
N LEU A 495 7.23 3.20 26.47
CA LEU A 495 8.59 2.99 25.96
C LEU A 495 8.64 2.67 24.46
N ARG A 496 7.79 3.36 23.67
CA ARG A 496 7.72 3.21 22.20
C ARG A 496 8.31 4.39 21.45
N LYS A 497 8.75 5.41 22.17
CA LYS A 497 9.43 6.56 21.58
C LYS A 497 10.83 6.16 21.07
N PRO A 498 11.25 6.60 19.87
CA PRO A 498 12.62 6.38 19.41
C PRO A 498 13.63 6.85 20.47
N SER A 499 14.61 6.01 20.79
CA SER A 499 15.75 6.45 21.62
C SER A 499 16.47 7.58 20.87
N VAL A 500 16.69 8.69 21.56
CA VAL A 500 17.60 9.72 21.07
C VAL A 500 18.98 9.05 21.11
N THR A 501 19.50 8.63 19.94
CA THR A 501 20.93 8.29 19.85
C THR A 501 21.67 9.56 20.26
N ALA A 502 22.30 9.55 21.43
CA ALA A 502 23.25 10.58 21.80
C ALA A 502 24.26 10.61 20.66
N ASN A 503 24.32 11.73 19.93
CA ASN A 503 25.40 11.96 18.97
C ASN A 503 26.70 11.70 19.72
N ALA A 504 27.46 10.73 19.22
CA ALA A 504 28.83 10.52 19.62
C ALA A 504 29.65 11.76 19.17
N LYS A 505 29.53 12.85 19.90
CA LYS A 505 30.44 13.99 19.96
C LYS A 505 30.57 14.30 21.44
N ASP A 506 31.47 13.57 22.05
CA ASP A 506 32.31 13.93 23.19
C ASP A 506 33.09 12.68 23.60
N LYS A 507 34.11 12.35 22.84
CA LYS A 507 35.36 11.73 23.32
C LYS A 507 36.53 12.15 22.42
#